data_150f393159b3253f163d1d2435238f3d
#
_entry.id   150f393159b3253f163d1d2435238f3d
#
_cell.length_a   1.000
_cell.length_b   1.000
_cell.length_c   1.000
_cell.angle_alpha   90.00
_cell.angle_beta   90.00
_cell.angle_gamma   90.00
#
_symmetry.space_group_name_H-M   'P 1'
#
loop_
_entity.id
_entity.type
_entity.pdbx_description
1 polymer ?
#
loop_
_entity_poly.entity_id
_entity_poly.type
_entity_poly.pdbx_seq_one_letter_code
_entity_poly.pdbx_strand_id
1 'polypeptide(L)'
;LYMGALYAGASVAAAGKFRPRLWQEMILKHSCDVVYLIPTKLRLLARGCKAPLNCVKSIIAGSQGFDKNDLDAVKAVLPNAEMTLYYGASELNYITYIKDREMTGDRTLIGHPFKGVGVSVRNGEIYIDTKFHVAGVKCPATLGDCGSIDENGMLHFLGRRDDMYNINGIKVSGLKVESALLDCDGVEDAAALAEKSGGKDLLTVFVVGRGLNKTGLLQKLHGKLTEHELPKRIIFTDALPKNESGKTDRKKLQNML
;
A
#
# COMPACT_ATOMS: atom_id res chain seq x y z
N LEU A 1 -15.71 -12.09 -2.66
CA LEU A 1 -14.78 -12.83 -3.50
C LEU A 1 -15.25 -14.25 -3.79
N TYR A 2 -15.49 -15.09 -2.76
CA TYR A 2 -15.91 -16.49 -2.93
C TYR A 2 -17.14 -16.65 -3.85
N MET A 3 -18.19 -15.87 -3.59
CA MET A 3 -19.40 -15.92 -4.42
C MET A 3 -19.13 -15.54 -5.88
N GLY A 4 -18.27 -14.57 -6.13
CA GLY A 4 -17.88 -14.19 -7.50
C GLY A 4 -17.11 -15.30 -8.22
N ALA A 5 -16.17 -15.96 -7.53
CA ALA A 5 -15.44 -17.09 -8.09
C ALA A 5 -16.37 -18.27 -8.42
N LEU A 6 -17.25 -18.62 -7.51
CA LEU A 6 -18.24 -19.70 -7.71
C LEU A 6 -19.22 -19.35 -8.87
N TYR A 7 -19.68 -18.09 -8.93
CA TYR A 7 -20.53 -17.62 -10.01
C TYR A 7 -19.84 -17.70 -11.39
N ALA A 8 -18.52 -17.47 -11.41
CA ALA A 8 -17.69 -17.65 -12.60
C ALA A 8 -17.34 -19.11 -12.92
N GLY A 9 -17.87 -20.09 -12.16
CA GLY A 9 -17.60 -21.51 -12.35
C GLY A 9 -16.23 -21.96 -11.85
N ALA A 10 -15.54 -21.16 -11.05
CA ALA A 10 -14.25 -21.50 -10.49
C ALA A 10 -14.36 -22.31 -9.18
N SER A 11 -13.37 -23.14 -8.93
CA SER A 11 -13.18 -23.81 -7.63
C SER A 11 -12.39 -22.92 -6.70
N VAL A 12 -12.69 -22.97 -5.39
CA VAL A 12 -12.01 -22.15 -4.38
C VAL A 12 -11.32 -23.04 -3.35
N ALA A 13 -10.01 -22.91 -3.24
CA ALA A 13 -9.23 -23.49 -2.15
C ALA A 13 -8.99 -22.42 -1.08
N ALA A 14 -9.38 -22.70 0.18
CA ALA A 14 -9.22 -21.77 1.28
C ALA A 14 -8.53 -22.42 2.47
N ALA A 15 -7.64 -21.68 3.14
CA ALA A 15 -7.00 -22.11 4.37
C ALA A 15 -7.33 -21.13 5.50
N GLY A 16 -7.63 -21.67 6.70
CA GLY A 16 -8.06 -20.85 7.84
C GLY A 16 -6.96 -19.91 8.37
N LYS A 17 -5.72 -20.39 8.46
CA LYS A 17 -4.57 -19.59 8.90
C LYS A 17 -3.55 -19.47 7.78
N PHE A 18 -3.06 -18.24 7.58
CA PHE A 18 -1.99 -18.02 6.61
C PHE A 18 -0.66 -18.53 7.19
N ARG A 19 -0.09 -19.55 6.53
CA ARG A 19 1.27 -20.05 6.72
C ARG A 19 1.89 -20.25 5.33
N PRO A 20 3.03 -19.67 4.98
CA PRO A 20 3.59 -19.74 3.63
C PRO A 20 3.71 -21.16 3.08
N ARG A 21 4.23 -22.10 3.87
CA ARG A 21 4.37 -23.51 3.47
C ARG A 21 3.03 -24.19 3.19
N LEU A 22 2.05 -24.01 4.07
CA LEU A 22 0.71 -24.57 3.89
C LEU A 22 0.05 -24.01 2.61
N TRP A 23 0.23 -22.72 2.34
CA TRP A 23 -0.29 -22.10 1.13
C TRP A 23 0.42 -22.61 -0.11
N GLN A 24 1.76 -22.77 -0.08
CA GLN A 24 2.51 -23.39 -1.16
C GLN A 24 2.00 -24.80 -1.46
N GLU A 25 1.84 -25.65 -0.45
CA GLU A 25 1.31 -27.02 -0.59
C GLU A 25 -0.11 -27.03 -1.18
N MET A 26 -0.98 -26.14 -0.71
CA MET A 26 -2.35 -26.01 -1.19
C MET A 26 -2.39 -25.55 -2.66
N ILE A 27 -1.60 -24.56 -3.03
CA ILE A 27 -1.50 -24.04 -4.41
C ILE A 27 -1.05 -25.18 -5.35
N LEU A 28 -0.03 -25.91 -4.98
CA LEU A 28 0.49 -27.03 -5.78
C LEU A 28 -0.52 -28.20 -5.84
N LYS A 29 -1.07 -28.60 -4.69
CA LYS A 29 -2.04 -29.71 -4.60
C LYS A 29 -3.27 -29.49 -5.48
N HIS A 30 -3.77 -28.29 -5.52
CA HIS A 30 -4.99 -27.92 -6.27
C HIS A 30 -4.70 -27.24 -7.61
N SER A 31 -3.42 -27.14 -8.00
CA SER A 31 -2.99 -26.46 -9.23
C SER A 31 -3.65 -25.08 -9.40
N CYS A 32 -3.67 -24.32 -8.29
CA CYS A 32 -4.34 -23.01 -8.30
C CYS A 32 -3.68 -22.08 -9.32
N ASP A 33 -4.47 -21.57 -10.24
CA ASP A 33 -4.03 -20.64 -11.28
C ASP A 33 -4.22 -19.16 -10.86
N VAL A 34 -5.04 -18.90 -9.84
CA VAL A 34 -5.27 -17.56 -9.29
C VAL A 34 -4.94 -17.55 -7.80
N VAL A 35 -4.18 -16.55 -7.37
CA VAL A 35 -3.89 -16.29 -5.95
C VAL A 35 -4.45 -14.93 -5.56
N TYR A 36 -5.31 -14.90 -4.53
CA TYR A 36 -5.82 -13.68 -3.94
C TYR A 36 -5.24 -13.49 -2.53
N LEU A 37 -4.36 -12.52 -2.37
CA LEU A 37 -3.70 -12.22 -1.09
C LEU A 37 -3.44 -10.72 -0.95
N ILE A 38 -3.49 -10.22 0.27
CA ILE A 38 -3.00 -8.86 0.54
C ILE A 38 -1.48 -8.81 0.39
N PRO A 39 -0.90 -7.65 0.03
CA PRO A 39 0.53 -7.48 -0.20
C PRO A 39 1.44 -8.05 0.89
N THR A 40 1.12 -7.81 2.15
CA THR A 40 1.91 -8.34 3.28
C THR A 40 1.99 -9.88 3.27
N LYS A 41 0.90 -10.55 2.92
CA LYS A 41 0.90 -12.03 2.83
C LYS A 41 1.63 -12.52 1.58
N LEU A 42 1.58 -11.78 0.48
CA LEU A 42 2.37 -12.09 -0.73
C LEU A 42 3.87 -12.01 -0.44
N ARG A 43 4.34 -10.96 0.27
CA ARG A 43 5.74 -10.86 0.73
C ARG A 43 6.15 -12.05 1.60
N LEU A 44 5.29 -12.44 2.54
CA LEU A 44 5.56 -13.61 3.38
C LEU A 44 5.57 -14.91 2.58
N LEU A 45 4.68 -15.07 1.60
CA LEU A 45 4.67 -16.21 0.69
C LEU A 45 5.98 -16.25 -0.11
N ALA A 46 6.39 -15.12 -0.68
CA ALA A 46 7.64 -15.02 -1.45
C ALA A 46 8.86 -15.41 -0.61
N ARG A 47 8.95 -14.94 0.64
CA ARG A 47 10.05 -15.27 1.56
C ARG A 47 10.01 -16.74 2.06
N GLY A 48 8.84 -17.34 2.15
CA GLY A 48 8.64 -18.66 2.73
C GLY A 48 8.58 -19.81 1.73
N CYS A 49 8.41 -19.55 0.43
CA CYS A 49 8.39 -20.57 -0.61
C CYS A 49 9.82 -21.04 -0.95
N LYS A 50 9.98 -22.35 -1.10
CA LYS A 50 11.27 -22.98 -1.43
C LYS A 50 11.47 -23.16 -2.94
N ALA A 51 10.39 -23.09 -3.73
CA ALA A 51 10.43 -23.31 -5.17
C ALA A 51 9.34 -22.46 -5.86
N PRO A 52 9.53 -22.10 -7.15
CA PRO A 52 8.55 -21.35 -7.90
C PRO A 52 7.20 -22.08 -8.04
N LEU A 53 6.12 -21.33 -8.01
CA LEU A 53 4.74 -21.78 -8.17
C LEU A 53 4.26 -21.52 -9.59
N ASN A 54 4.79 -22.27 -10.56
CA ASN A 54 4.59 -22.06 -11.99
C ASN A 54 3.15 -22.25 -12.47
N CYS A 55 2.29 -22.90 -11.69
CA CYS A 55 0.86 -23.07 -11.98
C CYS A 55 0.06 -21.77 -11.87
N VAL A 56 0.54 -20.81 -11.05
CA VAL A 56 -0.17 -19.54 -10.85
C VAL A 56 0.01 -18.65 -12.08
N LYS A 57 -1.12 -18.19 -12.62
CA LYS A 57 -1.19 -17.30 -13.79
C LYS A 57 -1.63 -15.89 -13.44
N SER A 58 -2.32 -15.73 -12.30
CA SER A 58 -2.85 -14.43 -11.90
C SER A 58 -2.73 -14.22 -10.39
N ILE A 59 -2.32 -13.03 -10.01
CA ILE A 59 -2.30 -12.54 -8.63
C ILE A 59 -3.26 -11.37 -8.54
N ILE A 60 -4.18 -11.42 -7.59
CA ILE A 60 -5.06 -10.31 -7.25
C ILE A 60 -4.70 -9.86 -5.84
N ALA A 61 -4.33 -8.59 -5.70
CA ALA A 61 -3.95 -7.99 -4.42
C ALA A 61 -4.64 -6.64 -4.20
N GLY A 62 -4.85 -6.27 -2.97
CA GLY A 62 -5.43 -4.97 -2.62
C GLY A 62 -4.95 -4.48 -1.27
N SER A 63 -5.24 -3.24 -0.92
CA SER A 63 -4.95 -2.62 0.38
C SER A 63 -3.63 -1.84 0.52
N GLN A 64 -2.54 -2.18 -0.15
CA GLN A 64 -1.25 -1.46 -0.03
C GLN A 64 -0.50 -1.52 -1.36
N GLY A 65 0.30 -0.49 -1.67
CA GLY A 65 1.19 -0.48 -2.82
C GLY A 65 2.35 -1.47 -2.69
N PHE A 66 2.91 -1.83 -3.83
CA PHE A 66 4.16 -2.58 -3.95
C PHE A 66 5.28 -1.65 -4.37
N ASP A 67 6.47 -1.82 -3.77
CA ASP A 67 7.69 -1.30 -4.37
C ASP A 67 8.29 -2.31 -5.35
N LYS A 68 9.36 -1.89 -6.02
CA LYS A 68 10.03 -2.73 -7.01
C LYS A 68 10.61 -4.00 -6.40
N ASN A 69 11.22 -3.91 -5.22
CA ASN A 69 11.84 -5.07 -4.54
C ASN A 69 10.78 -6.09 -4.13
N ASP A 70 9.64 -5.63 -3.64
CA ASP A 70 8.50 -6.49 -3.30
C ASP A 70 7.97 -7.20 -4.54
N LEU A 71 7.81 -6.47 -5.66
CA LEU A 71 7.35 -7.02 -6.93
C LEU A 71 8.31 -8.09 -7.44
N ASP A 72 9.61 -7.78 -7.48
CA ASP A 72 10.66 -8.70 -7.94
C ASP A 72 10.70 -9.97 -7.08
N ALA A 73 10.59 -9.85 -5.76
CA ALA A 73 10.53 -10.99 -4.85
C ALA A 73 9.28 -11.88 -5.08
N VAL A 74 8.13 -11.27 -5.32
CA VAL A 74 6.89 -12.01 -5.65
C VAL A 74 7.01 -12.69 -7.01
N LYS A 75 7.55 -12.02 -8.02
CA LYS A 75 7.75 -12.57 -9.37
C LYS A 75 8.79 -13.71 -9.39
N ALA A 76 9.79 -13.67 -8.53
CA ALA A 76 10.75 -14.79 -8.39
C ALA A 76 10.06 -16.10 -7.96
N VAL A 77 8.99 -16.02 -7.16
CA VAL A 77 8.22 -17.19 -6.68
C VAL A 77 7.01 -17.50 -7.57
N LEU A 78 6.42 -16.50 -8.22
CA LEU A 78 5.23 -16.59 -9.07
C LEU A 78 5.56 -16.07 -10.49
N PRO A 79 6.51 -16.69 -11.22
CA PRO A 79 7.12 -16.11 -12.42
C PRO A 79 6.12 -15.96 -13.59
N ASN A 80 5.13 -16.84 -13.67
CA ASN A 80 4.16 -16.86 -14.78
C ASN A 80 2.90 -16.01 -14.48
N ALA A 81 2.82 -15.43 -13.29
CA ALA A 81 1.62 -14.72 -12.86
C ALA A 81 1.64 -13.24 -13.29
N GLU A 82 0.58 -12.76 -13.93
CA GLU A 82 0.30 -11.32 -14.05
C GLU A 82 -0.29 -10.84 -12.72
N MET A 83 0.24 -9.77 -12.14
CA MET A 83 -0.30 -9.21 -10.91
C MET A 83 -1.21 -8.01 -11.21
N THR A 84 -2.37 -8.02 -10.58
CA THR A 84 -3.30 -6.89 -10.53
C THR A 84 -3.42 -6.43 -9.08
N LEU A 85 -2.97 -5.21 -8.82
CA LEU A 85 -3.23 -4.52 -7.56
C LEU A 85 -4.47 -3.65 -7.74
N TYR A 86 -5.42 -3.73 -6.80
CA TYR A 86 -6.62 -2.89 -6.85
C TYR A 86 -6.76 -2.03 -5.59
N TYR A 87 -7.36 -0.86 -5.78
CA TYR A 87 -7.87 -0.02 -4.71
C TYR A 87 -9.39 -0.11 -4.70
N GLY A 88 -9.96 -0.21 -3.51
CA GLY A 88 -11.40 -0.33 -3.33
C GLY A 88 -11.79 -0.25 -1.86
N ALA A 89 -13.08 -0.16 -1.62
CA ALA A 89 -13.67 -0.10 -0.29
C ALA A 89 -14.95 -0.92 -0.24
N SER A 90 -15.35 -1.33 0.96
CA SER A 90 -16.57 -2.12 1.16
C SER A 90 -17.82 -1.37 0.65
N GLU A 91 -17.81 -0.05 0.75
CA GLU A 91 -18.91 0.83 0.40
C GLU A 91 -19.05 1.06 -1.11
N LEU A 92 -17.92 1.05 -1.84
CA LEU A 92 -17.84 1.45 -3.25
C LEU A 92 -17.29 0.35 -4.17
N ASN A 93 -17.01 -0.84 -3.59
CA ASN A 93 -16.45 -1.98 -4.31
C ASN A 93 -15.05 -1.70 -4.89
N TYR A 94 -14.76 -2.19 -6.09
CA TYR A 94 -13.50 -2.00 -6.80
C TYR A 94 -13.49 -0.63 -7.49
N ILE A 95 -12.50 0.19 -7.22
CA ILE A 95 -12.42 1.58 -7.69
C ILE A 95 -11.38 1.71 -8.81
N THR A 96 -10.12 1.40 -8.51
CA THR A 96 -9.04 1.42 -9.51
C THR A 96 -8.22 0.14 -9.46
N TYR A 97 -7.44 -0.09 -10.51
CA TYR A 97 -6.48 -1.17 -10.58
C TYR A 97 -5.23 -0.74 -11.33
N ILE A 98 -4.12 -1.43 -11.07
CA ILE A 98 -2.86 -1.32 -11.79
C ILE A 98 -2.27 -2.72 -12.00
N LYS A 99 -1.69 -2.96 -13.15
CA LYS A 99 -0.99 -4.21 -13.46
C LYS A 99 0.50 -4.08 -13.19
N ASP A 100 1.15 -5.20 -12.92
CA ASP A 100 2.59 -5.25 -12.60
C ASP A 100 3.47 -4.55 -13.64
N ARG A 101 3.14 -4.63 -14.92
CA ARG A 101 3.86 -3.96 -16.02
C ARG A 101 3.78 -2.41 -15.97
N GLU A 102 2.82 -1.86 -15.24
CA GLU A 102 2.58 -0.42 -15.09
C GLU A 102 3.14 0.10 -13.75
N MET A 103 3.55 -0.81 -12.85
CA MET A 103 4.07 -0.46 -11.52
C MET A 103 5.50 0.11 -11.65
N THR A 104 5.67 1.36 -11.27
CA THR A 104 6.96 2.07 -11.32
C THR A 104 7.80 1.88 -10.05
N GLY A 105 7.21 1.26 -9.00
CA GLY A 105 7.77 1.22 -7.65
C GLY A 105 7.23 2.32 -6.74
N ASP A 106 6.52 3.30 -7.29
CA ASP A 106 5.79 4.29 -6.49
C ASP A 106 4.60 3.63 -5.80
N ARG A 107 4.66 3.51 -4.48
CA ARG A 107 3.62 2.90 -3.65
C ARG A 107 2.33 3.72 -3.59
N THR A 108 2.37 4.99 -3.98
CA THR A 108 1.18 5.83 -4.05
C THR A 108 0.34 5.55 -5.28
N LEU A 109 0.96 5.02 -6.34
CA LEU A 109 0.30 4.74 -7.61
C LEU A 109 -0.69 3.58 -7.47
N ILE A 110 -1.98 3.87 -7.69
CA ILE A 110 -3.09 2.90 -7.59
C ILE A 110 -3.87 2.74 -8.89
N GLY A 111 -3.38 3.36 -9.97
CA GLY A 111 -3.70 3.05 -11.35
C GLY A 111 -4.98 3.66 -11.90
N HIS A 112 -5.62 2.92 -12.81
CA HIS A 112 -6.76 3.38 -13.60
C HIS A 112 -8.10 2.97 -13.00
N PRO A 113 -9.19 3.75 -13.18
CA PRO A 113 -10.53 3.34 -12.80
C PRO A 113 -10.97 2.06 -13.50
N PHE A 114 -11.72 1.20 -12.80
CA PHE A 114 -12.42 0.10 -13.44
C PHE A 114 -13.49 0.62 -14.41
N LYS A 115 -13.82 -0.19 -15.42
CA LYS A 115 -14.89 0.14 -16.37
C LYS A 115 -16.21 0.45 -15.65
N GLY A 116 -16.76 1.62 -15.91
CA GLY A 116 -18.00 2.10 -15.28
C GLY A 116 -17.81 2.75 -13.91
N VAL A 117 -16.57 3.04 -13.52
CA VAL A 117 -16.22 3.84 -12.33
C VAL A 117 -15.63 5.15 -12.79
N GLY A 118 -16.20 6.26 -12.31
CA GLY A 118 -15.64 7.60 -12.46
C GLY A 118 -14.81 7.96 -11.24
N VAL A 119 -13.65 8.53 -11.44
CA VAL A 119 -12.80 9.06 -10.37
C VAL A 119 -12.45 10.51 -10.66
N SER A 120 -12.60 11.36 -9.67
CA SER A 120 -12.18 12.76 -9.73
C SER A 120 -11.50 13.19 -8.44
N VAL A 121 -10.63 14.18 -8.52
CA VAL A 121 -9.98 14.77 -7.35
C VAL A 121 -10.43 16.22 -7.23
N ARG A 122 -10.94 16.59 -6.05
CA ARG A 122 -11.41 17.94 -5.74
C ARG A 122 -10.74 18.41 -4.46
N ASN A 123 -9.98 19.49 -4.51
CA ASN A 123 -9.21 20.01 -3.37
C ASN A 123 -8.30 18.95 -2.71
N GLY A 124 -7.75 18.02 -3.51
CA GLY A 124 -6.88 16.96 -3.05
C GLY A 124 -7.62 15.75 -2.47
N GLU A 125 -8.95 15.73 -2.44
CA GLU A 125 -9.78 14.61 -1.97
C GLU A 125 -10.36 13.83 -3.15
N ILE A 126 -10.34 12.50 -3.05
CA ILE A 126 -10.81 11.57 -4.07
C ILE A 126 -12.33 11.42 -3.97
N TYR A 127 -13.01 11.63 -5.10
CA TYR A 127 -14.45 11.40 -5.28
C TYR A 127 -14.65 10.29 -6.30
N ILE A 128 -15.56 9.37 -5.98
CA ILE A 128 -15.83 8.16 -6.75
C ILE A 128 -17.30 8.18 -7.17
N ASP A 129 -17.53 8.03 -8.48
CA ASP A 129 -18.84 7.88 -9.06
C ASP A 129 -18.98 6.47 -9.64
N THR A 130 -19.84 5.66 -9.06
CA THR A 130 -20.03 4.26 -9.45
C THR A 130 -21.46 3.80 -9.12
N LYS A 131 -22.00 2.94 -9.99
CA LYS A 131 -23.25 2.23 -9.72
C LYS A 131 -23.06 0.94 -8.89
N PHE A 132 -21.83 0.58 -8.58
CA PHE A 132 -21.50 -0.64 -7.82
C PHE A 132 -21.41 -0.42 -6.31
N HIS A 133 -21.88 0.73 -5.83
CA HIS A 133 -21.94 1.07 -4.40
C HIS A 133 -22.97 0.23 -3.64
N VAL A 134 -22.78 0.09 -2.32
CA VAL A 134 -23.77 -0.54 -1.46
C VAL A 134 -25.01 0.36 -1.27
N ALA A 135 -26.12 -0.26 -0.87
CA ALA A 135 -27.36 0.46 -0.61
C ALA A 135 -27.15 1.61 0.42
N GLY A 136 -27.73 2.77 0.15
CA GLY A 136 -27.65 3.96 1.01
C GLY A 136 -26.48 4.90 0.71
N VAL A 137 -25.51 4.51 -0.10
CA VAL A 137 -24.45 5.42 -0.56
C VAL A 137 -24.97 6.25 -1.74
N LYS A 138 -24.71 7.55 -1.72
CA LYS A 138 -25.01 8.47 -2.83
C LYS A 138 -23.70 8.81 -3.55
N CYS A 139 -23.66 8.62 -4.86
CA CYS A 139 -22.51 8.97 -5.70
C CYS A 139 -22.74 10.32 -6.42
N PRO A 140 -21.67 11.08 -6.70
CA PRO A 140 -20.28 10.78 -6.34
C PRO A 140 -20.02 10.87 -4.83
N ALA A 141 -19.32 9.88 -4.29
CA ALA A 141 -19.00 9.73 -2.87
C ALA A 141 -17.50 9.91 -2.60
N THR A 142 -17.16 10.33 -1.39
CA THR A 142 -15.78 10.32 -0.89
C THR A 142 -15.68 9.44 0.36
N LEU A 143 -14.54 8.81 0.53
CA LEU A 143 -14.17 8.04 1.72
C LEU A 143 -13.23 8.82 2.65
N GLY A 144 -12.97 10.10 2.33
CA GLY A 144 -11.97 10.92 2.99
C GLY A 144 -10.54 10.55 2.58
N ASP A 145 -10.39 9.86 1.46
CA ASP A 145 -9.11 9.53 0.88
C ASP A 145 -8.58 10.70 0.05
N CYS A 146 -7.30 11.04 0.20
CA CYS A 146 -6.62 12.09 -0.54
C CYS A 146 -5.82 11.49 -1.69
N GLY A 147 -5.75 12.22 -2.81
CA GLY A 147 -5.02 11.75 -3.98
C GLY A 147 -4.81 12.83 -5.03
N SER A 148 -4.13 12.43 -6.09
CA SER A 148 -3.93 13.23 -7.31
C SER A 148 -4.06 12.32 -8.53
N ILE A 149 -4.36 12.91 -9.67
CA ILE A 149 -4.37 12.22 -10.97
C ILE A 149 -3.20 12.80 -11.76
N ASP A 150 -2.35 11.93 -12.29
CA ASP A 150 -1.20 12.32 -13.10
C ASP A 150 -1.60 12.63 -14.56
N GLU A 151 -0.62 13.02 -15.37
CA GLU A 151 -0.78 13.34 -16.80
C GLU A 151 -1.26 12.15 -17.65
N ASN A 152 -1.04 10.93 -17.18
CA ASN A 152 -1.50 9.68 -17.82
C ASN A 152 -2.90 9.25 -17.36
N GLY A 153 -3.54 10.05 -16.48
CA GLY A 153 -4.85 9.73 -15.91
C GLY A 153 -4.81 8.67 -14.82
N MET A 154 -3.63 8.35 -14.29
CA MET A 154 -3.49 7.38 -13.21
C MET A 154 -3.68 8.04 -11.85
N LEU A 155 -4.41 7.36 -10.96
CA LEU A 155 -4.67 7.85 -9.61
C LEU A 155 -3.53 7.49 -8.67
N HIS A 156 -3.09 8.49 -7.90
CA HIS A 156 -2.17 8.35 -6.77
C HIS A 156 -2.93 8.52 -5.46
N PHE A 157 -2.79 7.56 -4.57
CA PHE A 157 -3.33 7.61 -3.22
C PHE A 157 -2.31 8.23 -2.28
N LEU A 158 -2.64 9.37 -1.70
CA LEU A 158 -1.75 10.13 -0.82
C LEU A 158 -2.02 9.91 0.68
N GLY A 159 -2.97 9.05 1.00
CA GLY A 159 -3.37 8.76 2.38
C GLY A 159 -4.79 9.21 2.69
N ARG A 160 -5.21 9.00 3.91
CA ARG A 160 -6.50 9.52 4.38
C ARG A 160 -6.38 10.98 4.77
N ARG A 161 -7.47 11.71 4.69
CA ARG A 161 -7.52 13.11 5.11
C ARG A 161 -7.03 13.28 6.56
N ASP A 162 -7.35 12.34 7.42
CA ASP A 162 -6.92 12.33 8.82
C ASP A 162 -5.43 11.95 9.01
N ASP A 163 -4.80 11.35 7.99
CA ASP A 163 -3.38 11.01 7.94
C ASP A 163 -2.54 12.08 7.19
N MET A 164 -3.19 13.15 6.70
CA MET A 164 -2.51 14.31 6.13
C MET A 164 -2.13 15.28 7.24
N TYR A 165 -0.85 15.51 7.40
CA TYR A 165 -0.31 16.40 8.41
C TYR A 165 -0.31 17.85 7.92
N ASN A 166 -0.74 18.77 8.79
CA ASN A 166 -0.57 20.19 8.53
C ASN A 166 0.75 20.65 9.17
N ILE A 167 1.76 20.83 8.35
CA ILE A 167 3.07 21.30 8.81
C ILE A 167 3.22 22.78 8.45
N ASN A 168 3.00 23.65 9.44
CA ASN A 168 3.06 25.12 9.28
C ASN A 168 2.21 25.65 8.10
N GLY A 169 0.97 25.13 7.97
CA GLY A 169 0.03 25.56 6.92
C GLY A 169 0.10 24.73 5.63
N ILE A 170 1.09 23.86 5.48
CA ILE A 170 1.26 23.03 4.30
C ILE A 170 0.81 21.58 4.60
N LYS A 171 -0.03 21.04 3.72
CA LYS A 171 -0.47 19.64 3.83
C LYS A 171 0.64 18.70 3.36
N VAL A 172 1.09 17.82 4.24
CA VAL A 172 2.13 16.81 3.99
C VAL A 172 1.53 15.42 4.12
N SER A 173 1.74 14.58 3.12
CA SER A 173 1.34 13.18 3.15
C SER A 173 2.35 12.34 3.95
N GLY A 174 1.91 11.78 5.08
CA GLY A 174 2.72 10.83 5.83
C GLY A 174 3.07 9.59 4.99
N LEU A 175 2.13 9.09 4.21
CA LEU A 175 2.34 7.93 3.33
C LEU A 175 3.42 8.18 2.27
N LYS A 176 3.43 9.36 1.65
CA LYS A 176 4.46 9.75 0.66
C LYS A 176 5.86 9.77 1.30
N VAL A 177 5.96 10.32 2.50
CA VAL A 177 7.23 10.37 3.24
C VAL A 177 7.68 8.97 3.64
N GLU A 178 6.79 8.15 4.15
CA GLU A 178 7.05 6.74 4.50
C GLU A 178 7.50 5.93 3.27
N SER A 179 6.83 6.12 2.13
CA SER A 179 7.20 5.48 0.87
C SER A 179 8.62 5.86 0.45
N ALA A 180 8.94 7.16 0.45
CA ALA A 180 10.27 7.65 0.10
C ALA A 180 11.37 7.11 1.04
N LEU A 181 11.07 6.91 2.32
CA LEU A 181 11.98 6.29 3.29
C LEU A 181 12.20 4.81 2.99
N LEU A 182 11.12 4.07 2.73
CA LEU A 182 11.17 2.64 2.43
C LEU A 182 11.93 2.31 1.14
N ASP A 183 12.01 3.28 0.23
CA ASP A 183 12.85 3.19 -0.98
C ASP A 183 14.34 3.46 -0.72
N CYS A 184 14.73 3.78 0.50
CA CYS A 184 16.15 3.96 0.86
C CYS A 184 16.76 2.62 1.30
N ASP A 185 17.92 2.27 0.73
CA ASP A 185 18.64 1.05 1.11
C ASP A 185 18.90 1.00 2.61
N GLY A 186 18.62 -0.13 3.23
CA GLY A 186 18.79 -0.38 4.64
C GLY A 186 17.57 -0.02 5.51
N VAL A 187 16.54 0.63 4.96
CA VAL A 187 15.27 0.89 5.65
C VAL A 187 14.36 -0.34 5.53
N GLU A 188 13.94 -0.88 6.66
CA GLU A 188 13.07 -2.06 6.74
C GLU A 188 11.60 -1.70 7.02
N ASP A 189 11.37 -0.64 7.84
CA ASP A 189 10.04 -0.10 8.15
C ASP A 189 10.14 1.39 8.48
N ALA A 190 9.09 2.16 8.21
CA ALA A 190 9.05 3.59 8.49
C ALA A 190 7.64 4.06 8.85
N ALA A 191 7.56 5.06 9.72
CA ALA A 191 6.32 5.75 10.05
C ALA A 191 6.55 7.24 10.24
N ALA A 192 5.67 8.07 9.66
CA ALA A 192 5.69 9.51 9.80
C ALA A 192 4.59 9.98 10.77
N LEU A 193 4.90 10.99 11.58
CA LEU A 193 3.96 11.65 12.48
C LEU A 193 4.22 13.16 12.52
N ALA A 194 3.16 13.94 12.69
CA ALA A 194 3.31 15.34 13.06
C ALA A 194 3.41 15.45 14.59
N GLU A 195 4.35 16.24 15.07
CA GLU A 195 4.45 16.62 16.47
C GLU A 195 4.48 18.14 16.63
N LYS A 196 4.07 18.62 17.79
CA LYS A 196 4.23 20.03 18.18
C LYS A 196 5.45 20.17 19.07
N SER A 197 6.41 20.94 18.61
CA SER A 197 7.63 21.24 19.39
C SER A 197 7.92 22.73 19.31
N GLY A 198 8.01 23.38 20.48
CA GLY A 198 8.27 24.82 20.56
C GLY A 198 7.25 25.70 19.85
N GLY A 199 5.97 25.29 19.78
CA GLY A 199 4.89 26.02 19.08
C GLY A 199 4.89 25.87 17.57
N LYS A 200 5.76 25.03 17.00
CA LYS A 200 5.81 24.72 15.56
C LYS A 200 5.40 23.28 15.32
N ASP A 201 4.71 23.07 14.20
CA ASP A 201 4.41 21.73 13.72
C ASP A 201 5.65 21.17 13.00
N LEU A 202 6.12 20.01 13.43
CA LEU A 202 7.27 19.32 12.87
C LEU A 202 6.88 17.96 12.34
N LEU A 203 7.48 17.57 11.21
CA LEU A 203 7.37 16.21 10.73
C LEU A 203 8.48 15.37 11.35
N THR A 204 8.09 14.35 12.12
CA THR A 204 8.98 13.36 12.74
C THR A 204 8.76 12.01 12.09
N VAL A 205 9.84 11.29 11.83
CA VAL A 205 9.78 9.93 11.29
C VAL A 205 10.47 8.95 12.22
N PHE A 206 9.85 7.79 12.39
CA PHE A 206 10.44 6.62 13.02
C PHE A 206 10.93 5.68 11.93
N VAL A 207 12.15 5.22 12.05
CA VAL A 207 12.80 4.39 11.01
C VAL A 207 13.40 3.14 11.65
N VAL A 208 13.04 1.99 11.09
CA VAL A 208 13.63 0.69 11.40
C VAL A 208 14.58 0.32 10.28
N GLY A 209 15.78 -0.14 10.61
CA GLY A 209 16.74 -0.59 9.62
C GLY A 209 18.16 -0.66 10.16
N ARG A 210 19.11 -1.04 9.29
CA ARG A 210 20.51 -1.27 9.66
C ARG A 210 21.47 -0.40 8.87
N GLY A 211 22.54 0.03 9.52
CA GLY A 211 23.57 0.84 8.87
C GLY A 211 23.13 2.24 8.46
N LEU A 212 22.02 2.72 9.03
CA LEU A 212 21.40 4.00 8.70
C LEU A 212 22.02 5.13 9.53
N ASN A 213 22.09 6.32 8.92
CA ASN A 213 22.37 7.55 9.62
C ASN A 213 21.49 8.69 9.08
N LYS A 214 21.29 9.70 9.92
CA LYS A 214 20.40 10.82 9.62
C LYS A 214 20.80 11.58 8.34
N THR A 215 22.08 11.89 8.19
CA THR A 215 22.58 12.68 7.07
C THR A 215 22.39 11.96 5.74
N GLY A 216 22.75 10.67 5.66
CA GLY A 216 22.58 9.86 4.45
C GLY A 216 21.11 9.68 4.06
N LEU A 217 20.21 9.49 5.04
CA LEU A 217 18.78 9.43 4.75
C LEU A 217 18.26 10.75 4.21
N LEU A 218 18.59 11.88 4.84
CA LEU A 218 18.15 13.19 4.37
C LEU A 218 18.65 13.48 2.95
N GLN A 219 19.91 13.15 2.62
CA GLN A 219 20.43 13.30 1.27
C GLN A 219 19.63 12.49 0.23
N LYS A 220 19.28 11.25 0.55
CA LYS A 220 18.45 10.40 -0.34
C LYS A 220 17.02 10.93 -0.49
N LEU A 221 16.46 11.53 0.56
CA LEU A 221 15.12 12.09 0.56
C LEU A 221 15.03 13.42 -0.21
N HIS A 222 16.07 14.24 -0.23
CA HIS A 222 16.09 15.53 -0.98
C HIS A 222 15.79 15.38 -2.48
N GLY A 223 16.08 14.22 -3.08
CA GLY A 223 15.76 13.94 -4.48
C GLY A 223 14.33 13.45 -4.73
N LYS A 224 13.59 13.11 -3.66
CA LYS A 224 12.27 12.47 -3.73
C LYS A 224 11.14 13.30 -3.10
N LEU A 225 11.48 14.14 -2.14
CA LEU A 225 10.54 14.93 -1.34
C LEU A 225 10.82 16.43 -1.51
N THR A 226 9.77 17.22 -1.39
CA THR A 226 9.91 18.68 -1.32
C THR A 226 10.47 19.08 0.06
N GLU A 227 10.96 20.31 0.19
CA GLU A 227 11.55 20.82 1.43
C GLU A 227 10.59 20.72 2.64
N HIS A 228 9.29 20.91 2.40
CA HIS A 228 8.25 20.85 3.42
C HIS A 228 7.90 19.41 3.84
N GLU A 229 8.18 18.44 3.00
CA GLU A 229 7.98 17.02 3.25
C GLU A 229 9.19 16.36 3.93
N LEU A 230 10.33 17.06 4.01
CA LEU A 230 11.51 16.53 4.67
C LEU A 230 11.33 16.49 6.18
N PRO A 231 11.60 15.33 6.82
CA PRO A 231 11.47 15.20 8.26
C PRO A 231 12.50 16.06 8.99
N LYS A 232 12.06 16.80 9.99
CA LYS A 232 12.95 17.60 10.86
C LYS A 232 13.57 16.74 11.95
N ARG A 233 12.88 15.65 12.35
CA ARG A 233 13.36 14.69 13.34
C ARG A 233 13.30 13.27 12.78
N ILE A 234 14.37 12.51 12.94
CA ILE A 234 14.45 11.09 12.58
C ILE A 234 14.80 10.32 13.85
N ILE A 235 13.96 9.36 14.21
CA ILE A 235 14.11 8.48 15.36
C ILE A 235 14.36 7.07 14.84
N PHE A 236 15.52 6.50 15.15
CA PHE A 236 15.80 5.11 14.84
C PHE A 236 15.26 4.22 15.95
N THR A 237 14.62 3.12 15.57
CA THR A 237 14.04 2.14 16.50
C THR A 237 14.19 0.72 15.95
N ASP A 238 14.21 -0.27 16.84
CA ASP A 238 14.34 -1.67 16.45
C ASP A 238 13.07 -2.23 15.80
N ALA A 239 11.90 -1.69 16.18
CA ALA A 239 10.62 -2.09 15.61
C ALA A 239 9.57 -0.99 15.73
N LEU A 240 8.62 -0.94 14.80
CA LEU A 240 7.41 -0.11 14.92
C LEU A 240 6.31 -0.88 15.66
N PRO A 241 5.58 -0.24 16.60
CA PRO A 241 4.43 -0.88 17.22
C PRO A 241 3.36 -1.18 16.16
N LYS A 242 2.79 -2.38 16.22
CA LYS A 242 1.71 -2.82 15.32
C LYS A 242 0.43 -3.05 16.11
N ASN A 243 -0.70 -2.78 15.46
CA ASN A 243 -2.03 -3.13 15.97
C ASN A 243 -2.38 -4.59 15.64
N GLU A 244 -3.55 -5.07 16.07
CA GLU A 244 -4.02 -6.44 15.85
C GLU A 244 -4.14 -6.82 14.35
N SER A 245 -4.37 -5.85 13.48
CA SER A 245 -4.42 -6.05 12.01
C SER A 245 -3.04 -6.02 11.34
N GLY A 246 -1.95 -5.84 12.12
CA GLY A 246 -0.58 -5.79 11.60
C GLY A 246 -0.17 -4.43 11.01
N LYS A 247 -1.03 -3.41 11.11
CA LYS A 247 -0.72 -2.03 10.70
C LYS A 247 0.01 -1.29 11.81
N THR A 248 0.81 -0.29 11.44
CA THR A 248 1.50 0.58 12.41
C THR A 248 0.50 1.27 13.35
N ASP A 249 0.72 1.11 14.64
CA ASP A 249 -0.09 1.74 15.69
C ASP A 249 0.41 3.17 15.95
N ARG A 250 -0.17 4.12 15.20
CA ARG A 250 0.23 5.55 15.28
C ARG A 250 -0.04 6.17 16.67
N LYS A 251 -1.04 5.67 17.41
CA LYS A 251 -1.32 6.15 18.77
C LYS A 251 -0.18 5.79 19.73
N LYS A 252 0.34 4.57 19.63
CA LYS A 252 1.50 4.16 20.43
C LYS A 252 2.74 4.95 20.03
N LEU A 253 2.96 5.19 18.72
CA LEU A 253 4.09 6.01 18.28
C LEU A 253 3.99 7.45 18.77
N GLN A 254 2.78 8.03 18.82
CA GLN A 254 2.57 9.38 19.36
C GLN A 254 3.00 9.51 20.81
N ASN A 255 2.84 8.45 21.61
CA ASN A 255 3.27 8.41 23.01
C ASN A 255 4.79 8.23 23.17
N MET A 256 5.54 7.98 22.09
CA MET A 256 6.99 7.86 22.08
C MET A 256 7.69 9.17 21.68
N LEU A 257 6.93 10.21 21.29
CA LEU A 257 7.43 11.56 20.99
C LEU A 257 7.60 12.40 22.24
#